data_7cc33519b48971fbff7150d4c1e43165
#
_entry.id   7cc33519b48971fbff7150d4c1e43165
#
_cell.length_a   1.000
_cell.length_b   1.000
_cell.length_c   1.000
_cell.angle_alpha   90.00
_cell.angle_beta   90.00
_cell.angle_gamma   90.00
#
_symmetry.space_group_name_H-M   'P 1'
#
loop_
_entity.id
_entity.type
_entity.pdbx_description
1 polymer ?
#
loop_
_entity_poly.entity_id
_entity_poly.type
_entity_poly.pdbx_seq_one_letter_code
_entity_poly.pdbx_strand_id
1 'polypeptide(L)'
;MMPVIRSERIRRILRIVLPFAVMPAVVLLMPLEIQAQYYAPVSFFMVLLALLLFLAGFERREIGTRRMILVSVMTALSVIGRLLPLFKPITALTILSAMYLGAESGFLVGAMSAVLSNFMMGQGPWTPFQMLAWGLIGLFAGIFAKPLHRFPLLLYVYGIVSGAAFSLILDIWTTLWTYKDFTWDAYAAAVSAALPMTCLYAVSNLLFLLILRKPISDKLMRIRKKYGL
;
A
#
# COMPACT_ATOMS: atom_id res chain seq x y z
N MET A 1 16.67 9.70 -21.64
CA MET A 1 16.13 8.34 -21.44
C MET A 1 14.71 8.30 -21.98
N MET A 2 14.34 7.30 -22.79
CA MET A 2 12.98 7.18 -23.34
C MET A 2 12.03 6.62 -22.26
N PRO A 3 10.75 7.04 -22.21
CA PRO A 3 9.78 6.43 -21.29
C PRO A 3 9.62 4.95 -21.64
N VAL A 4 9.59 4.09 -20.61
CA VAL A 4 9.42 2.64 -20.76
C VAL A 4 8.11 2.32 -21.49
N ILE A 5 7.04 3.08 -21.21
CA ILE A 5 5.76 2.98 -21.91
C ILE A 5 5.58 4.27 -22.73
N ARG A 6 5.76 4.18 -24.05
CA ARG A 6 5.72 5.34 -24.96
C ARG A 6 4.33 5.97 -25.09
N SER A 7 3.28 5.15 -25.10
CA SER A 7 1.90 5.61 -25.33
C SER A 7 1.30 6.21 -24.04
N GLU A 8 0.94 7.47 -24.10
CA GLU A 8 0.26 8.19 -23.02
C GLU A 8 -1.11 7.59 -22.69
N ARG A 9 -1.82 7.13 -23.73
CA ARG A 9 -3.11 6.45 -23.59
C ARG A 9 -2.98 5.13 -22.82
N ILE A 10 -1.96 4.33 -23.14
CA ILE A 10 -1.69 3.06 -22.44
C ILE A 10 -1.34 3.34 -20.98
N ARG A 11 -0.49 4.32 -20.68
CA ARG A 11 -0.15 4.68 -19.30
C ARG A 11 -1.38 5.09 -18.50
N ARG A 12 -2.26 5.92 -19.08
CA ARG A 12 -3.51 6.34 -18.42
C ARG A 12 -4.41 5.14 -18.11
N ILE A 13 -4.57 4.23 -19.07
CA ILE A 13 -5.36 3.00 -18.89
C ILE A 13 -4.75 2.13 -17.78
N LEU A 14 -3.45 1.87 -17.81
CA LEU A 14 -2.78 1.04 -16.80
C LEU A 14 -2.91 1.63 -15.38
N ARG A 15 -2.80 2.94 -15.21
CA ARG A 15 -2.95 3.63 -13.91
C ARG A 15 -4.34 3.47 -13.30
N ILE A 16 -5.36 3.20 -14.09
CA ILE A 16 -6.73 2.96 -13.63
C ILE A 16 -7.01 1.45 -13.54
N VAL A 17 -6.71 0.72 -14.60
CA VAL A 17 -7.11 -0.68 -14.71
C VAL A 17 -6.32 -1.58 -13.76
N LEU A 18 -5.02 -1.33 -13.56
CA LEU A 18 -4.22 -2.18 -12.68
C LEU A 18 -4.71 -2.15 -11.23
N PRO A 19 -4.82 -0.99 -10.53
CA PRO A 19 -5.17 -0.98 -9.11
C PRO A 19 -6.66 -1.21 -8.85
N PHE A 20 -7.56 -0.91 -9.80
CA PHE A 20 -9.00 -0.96 -9.57
C PHE A 20 -9.72 -2.14 -10.23
N ALA A 21 -9.08 -2.85 -11.17
CA ALA A 21 -9.67 -4.00 -11.83
C ALA A 21 -8.76 -5.24 -11.76
N VAL A 22 -7.54 -5.18 -12.30
CA VAL A 22 -6.68 -6.36 -12.44
C VAL A 22 -6.23 -6.90 -11.08
N MET A 23 -5.67 -6.05 -10.21
CA MET A 23 -5.18 -6.50 -8.91
C MET A 23 -6.31 -6.97 -7.97
N PRO A 24 -7.45 -6.26 -7.85
CA PRO A 24 -8.60 -6.79 -7.13
C PRO A 24 -9.11 -8.12 -7.70
N ALA A 25 -9.19 -8.24 -9.04
CA ALA A 25 -9.59 -9.50 -9.68
C ALA A 25 -8.64 -10.66 -9.34
N VAL A 26 -7.32 -10.44 -9.39
CA VAL A 26 -6.32 -11.46 -8.98
C VAL A 26 -6.55 -11.89 -7.54
N VAL A 27 -6.79 -10.93 -6.65
CA VAL A 27 -7.00 -11.20 -5.21
C VAL A 27 -8.31 -11.96 -4.96
N LEU A 28 -9.41 -11.55 -5.62
CA LEU A 28 -10.74 -12.13 -5.41
C LEU A 28 -10.95 -13.46 -6.15
N LEU A 29 -10.30 -13.63 -7.31
CA LEU A 29 -10.38 -14.87 -8.09
C LEU A 29 -9.33 -15.90 -7.67
N MET A 30 -8.45 -15.57 -6.74
CA MET A 30 -7.50 -16.50 -6.18
C MET A 30 -8.27 -17.64 -5.51
N PRO A 31 -8.09 -18.90 -5.96
CA PRO A 31 -8.83 -20.02 -5.37
C PRO A 31 -8.60 -20.10 -3.87
N LEU A 32 -9.68 -20.24 -3.09
CA LEU A 32 -9.62 -20.36 -1.64
C LEU A 32 -8.84 -21.59 -1.18
N GLU A 33 -8.80 -22.62 -2.02
CA GLU A 33 -8.08 -23.87 -1.80
C GLU A 33 -6.69 -23.91 -2.46
N ILE A 34 -6.14 -22.72 -2.75
CA ILE A 34 -4.81 -22.67 -3.35
C ILE A 34 -3.79 -23.33 -2.40
N GLN A 35 -3.03 -24.28 -2.92
CA GLN A 35 -2.00 -24.95 -2.15
C GLN A 35 -0.91 -23.97 -1.76
N ALA A 36 -0.28 -24.14 -0.59
CA ALA A 36 0.71 -23.22 -0.03
C ALA A 36 1.86 -22.88 -1.00
N GLN A 37 2.20 -23.81 -1.89
CA GLN A 37 3.23 -23.60 -2.91
C GLN A 37 2.93 -22.46 -3.90
N TYR A 38 1.66 -22.08 -4.07
CA TYR A 38 1.26 -21.00 -4.99
C TYR A 38 1.17 -19.62 -4.33
N TYR A 39 1.26 -19.49 -3.00
CA TYR A 39 1.20 -18.18 -2.32
C TYR A 39 2.34 -17.25 -2.75
N ALA A 40 3.56 -17.76 -2.84
CA ALA A 40 4.70 -16.99 -3.27
C ALA A 40 4.61 -16.59 -4.76
N PRO A 41 4.29 -17.49 -5.72
CA PRO A 41 4.05 -17.11 -7.12
C PRO A 41 2.98 -16.03 -7.30
N VAL A 42 1.83 -16.13 -6.62
CA VAL A 42 0.77 -15.10 -6.72
C VAL A 42 1.25 -13.77 -6.15
N SER A 43 1.91 -13.77 -5.00
CA SER A 43 2.50 -12.57 -4.42
C SER A 43 3.54 -11.95 -5.34
N PHE A 44 4.38 -12.76 -6.00
CA PHE A 44 5.35 -12.29 -6.98
C PHE A 44 4.67 -11.68 -8.22
N PHE A 45 3.60 -12.30 -8.72
CA PHE A 45 2.80 -11.73 -9.81
C PHE A 45 2.22 -10.36 -9.42
N MET A 46 1.69 -10.22 -8.19
CA MET A 46 1.24 -8.94 -7.67
C MET A 46 2.35 -7.88 -7.59
N VAL A 47 3.60 -8.29 -7.27
CA VAL A 47 4.77 -7.41 -7.33
C VAL A 47 5.00 -6.90 -8.75
N LEU A 48 4.93 -7.77 -9.76
CA LEU A 48 5.09 -7.36 -11.16
C LEU A 48 4.02 -6.36 -11.59
N LEU A 49 2.77 -6.57 -11.18
CA LEU A 49 1.67 -5.62 -11.44
C LEU A 49 1.92 -4.28 -10.73
N ALA A 50 2.39 -4.28 -9.48
CA ALA A 50 2.72 -3.07 -8.75
C ALA A 50 3.89 -2.30 -9.38
N LEU A 51 4.91 -3.00 -9.87
CA LEU A 51 6.02 -2.41 -10.63
C LEU A 51 5.53 -1.83 -11.96
N LEU A 52 4.66 -2.53 -12.67
CA LEU A 52 4.08 -2.03 -13.92
C LEU A 52 3.26 -0.76 -13.68
N LEU A 53 2.46 -0.71 -12.61
CA LEU A 53 1.74 0.50 -12.20
C LEU A 53 2.71 1.65 -11.90
N PHE A 54 3.77 1.36 -11.16
CA PHE A 54 4.80 2.34 -10.84
C PHE A 54 5.47 2.90 -12.11
N LEU A 55 5.83 2.02 -13.06
CA LEU A 55 6.40 2.43 -14.35
C LEU A 55 5.41 3.24 -15.20
N ALA A 56 4.12 2.93 -15.15
CA ALA A 56 3.08 3.70 -15.83
C ALA A 56 2.89 5.11 -15.27
N GLY A 57 3.28 5.34 -14.02
CA GLY A 57 3.24 6.65 -13.35
C GLY A 57 4.30 7.64 -13.83
N PHE A 58 5.29 7.21 -14.60
CA PHE A 58 6.35 8.11 -15.09
C PHE A 58 5.95 8.80 -16.39
N GLU A 59 5.72 10.11 -16.31
CA GLU A 59 5.63 10.98 -17.48
C GLU A 59 7.03 11.37 -17.93
N ARG A 60 7.21 11.54 -19.22
CA ARG A 60 8.33 11.97 -20.09
C ARG A 60 9.69 12.43 -19.49
N ARG A 61 9.84 12.63 -18.20
CA ARG A 61 11.09 13.08 -17.57
C ARG A 61 11.51 12.10 -16.47
N GLU A 62 12.52 11.31 -16.84
CA GLU A 62 13.45 10.62 -15.95
C GLU A 62 12.78 9.83 -14.81
N ILE A 63 12.70 8.51 -15.01
CA ILE A 63 12.75 7.62 -13.85
C ILE A 63 14.07 7.95 -13.15
N GLY A 64 14.03 8.96 -12.31
CA GLY A 64 15.22 9.34 -11.58
C GLY A 64 15.58 8.16 -10.70
N THR A 65 16.74 7.56 -10.93
CA THR A 65 17.36 6.58 -10.02
C THR A 65 17.15 6.98 -8.56
N ARG A 66 17.13 8.26 -8.30
CA ARG A 66 16.87 8.88 -6.98
C ARG A 66 15.46 8.56 -6.42
N ARG A 67 14.43 8.62 -7.27
CA ARG A 67 13.05 8.29 -6.84
C ARG A 67 12.94 6.80 -6.52
N MET A 68 13.58 5.94 -7.32
CA MET A 68 13.64 4.51 -7.05
C MET A 68 14.36 4.22 -5.72
N ILE A 69 15.50 4.89 -5.47
CA ILE A 69 16.23 4.78 -4.20
C ILE A 69 15.32 5.20 -3.03
N LEU A 70 14.61 6.32 -3.14
CA LEU A 70 13.71 6.78 -2.07
C LEU A 70 12.57 5.81 -1.82
N VAL A 71 11.96 5.25 -2.87
CA VAL A 71 10.93 4.21 -2.75
C VAL A 71 11.50 2.98 -2.02
N SER A 72 12.70 2.54 -2.39
CA SER A 72 13.35 1.39 -1.74
C SER A 72 13.67 1.67 -0.26
N VAL A 73 14.18 2.87 0.06
CA VAL A 73 14.44 3.27 1.45
C VAL A 73 13.17 3.33 2.27
N MET A 74 12.09 3.93 1.74
CA MET A 74 10.81 4.00 2.45
C MET A 74 10.19 2.62 2.64
N THR A 75 10.34 1.73 1.66
CA THR A 75 9.92 0.32 1.77
C THR A 75 10.73 -0.39 2.87
N ALA A 76 12.05 -0.25 2.89
CA ALA A 76 12.90 -0.85 3.91
C ALA A 76 12.55 -0.36 5.34
N LEU A 77 12.33 0.95 5.50
CA LEU A 77 11.88 1.50 6.78
C LEU A 77 10.51 0.94 7.21
N SER A 78 9.60 0.76 6.26
CA SER A 78 8.28 0.17 6.52
C SER A 78 8.38 -1.30 6.92
N VAL A 79 9.24 -2.07 6.28
CA VAL A 79 9.51 -3.49 6.61
C VAL A 79 10.10 -3.62 8.00
N ILE A 80 11.15 -2.84 8.31
CA ILE A 80 11.78 -2.82 9.64
C ILE A 80 10.75 -2.38 10.69
N GLY A 81 10.00 -1.32 10.41
CA GLY A 81 8.98 -0.81 11.32
C GLY A 81 7.85 -1.82 11.59
N ARG A 82 7.57 -2.73 10.65
CA ARG A 82 6.56 -3.79 10.87
C ARG A 82 7.00 -4.84 11.90
N LEU A 83 8.30 -4.94 12.18
CA LEU A 83 8.83 -5.82 13.23
C LEU A 83 8.59 -5.27 14.64
N LEU A 84 8.21 -3.99 14.79
CA LEU A 84 7.86 -3.43 16.08
C LEU A 84 6.65 -4.15 16.66
N PRO A 85 6.65 -4.45 17.97
CA PRO A 85 5.50 -5.03 18.62
C PRO A 85 4.36 -3.99 18.66
N LEU A 86 3.13 -4.45 18.65
CA LEU A 86 1.89 -3.72 18.85
C LEU A 86 1.63 -2.61 17.79
N PHE A 87 2.39 -1.53 17.79
CA PHE A 87 2.22 -0.39 16.88
C PHE A 87 3.19 -0.43 15.70
N LYS A 88 2.69 -0.25 14.48
CA LYS A 88 3.46 -0.45 13.24
C LYS A 88 3.38 0.78 12.33
N PRO A 89 4.51 1.37 11.91
CA PRO A 89 4.53 2.59 11.09
C PRO A 89 4.23 2.38 9.60
N ILE A 90 3.99 1.16 9.14
CA ILE A 90 3.88 0.81 7.72
C ILE A 90 2.90 1.71 6.96
N THR A 91 1.67 1.88 7.48
CA THR A 91 0.66 2.72 6.83
C THR A 91 1.09 4.18 6.80
N ALA A 92 1.62 4.71 7.91
CA ALA A 92 2.08 6.09 7.98
C ALA A 92 3.22 6.37 6.98
N LEU A 93 4.20 5.46 6.89
CA LEU A 93 5.30 5.55 5.93
C LEU A 93 4.82 5.44 4.49
N THR A 94 3.84 4.57 4.21
CA THR A 94 3.20 4.44 2.89
C THR A 94 2.49 5.74 2.50
N ILE A 95 1.70 6.33 3.39
CA ILE A 95 1.00 7.61 3.18
C ILE A 95 2.00 8.74 2.92
N LEU A 96 3.01 8.89 3.78
CA LEU A 96 4.02 9.92 3.62
C LEU A 96 4.82 9.74 2.32
N SER A 97 5.18 8.51 1.97
CA SER A 97 5.84 8.23 0.68
C SER A 97 4.99 8.68 -0.49
N ALA A 98 3.70 8.36 -0.49
CA ALA A 98 2.76 8.73 -1.54
C ALA A 98 2.62 10.24 -1.70
N MET A 99 2.50 10.96 -0.59
CA MET A 99 2.34 12.42 -0.60
C MET A 99 3.52 13.15 -1.24
N TYR A 100 4.74 12.63 -1.10
CA TYR A 100 5.97 13.30 -1.60
C TYR A 100 6.51 12.71 -2.89
N LEU A 101 6.33 11.39 -3.12
CA LEU A 101 6.87 10.67 -4.27
C LEU A 101 5.81 10.33 -5.34
N GLY A 102 4.53 10.59 -5.05
CA GLY A 102 3.40 10.36 -5.96
C GLY A 102 2.64 9.06 -5.68
N ALA A 103 1.45 8.98 -6.24
CA ALA A 103 0.46 7.94 -5.97
C ALA A 103 0.98 6.52 -6.28
N GLU A 104 1.58 6.31 -7.43
CA GLU A 104 2.11 5.02 -7.86
C GLU A 104 3.32 4.59 -7.01
N SER A 105 4.13 5.56 -6.56
CA SER A 105 5.22 5.30 -5.61
C SER A 105 4.69 4.85 -4.26
N GLY A 106 3.62 5.48 -3.78
CA GLY A 106 2.94 5.08 -2.54
C GLY A 106 2.33 3.69 -2.65
N PHE A 107 1.69 3.37 -3.79
CA PHE A 107 1.21 2.02 -4.05
C PHE A 107 2.34 1.00 -3.97
N LEU A 108 3.46 1.26 -4.65
CA LEU A 108 4.59 0.34 -4.67
C LEU A 108 5.20 0.17 -3.27
N VAL A 109 5.39 1.26 -2.51
CA VAL A 109 5.89 1.18 -1.12
C VAL A 109 4.97 0.30 -0.27
N GLY A 110 3.65 0.49 -0.33
CA GLY A 110 2.68 -0.30 0.44
C GLY A 110 2.70 -1.78 0.05
N ALA A 111 2.61 -2.09 -1.24
CA ALA A 111 2.60 -3.45 -1.77
C ALA A 111 3.92 -4.18 -1.47
N MET A 112 5.07 -3.55 -1.73
CA MET A 112 6.39 -4.13 -1.46
C MET A 112 6.64 -4.34 0.03
N SER A 113 6.17 -3.41 0.88
CA SER A 113 6.28 -3.56 2.33
C SER A 113 5.51 -4.77 2.83
N ALA A 114 4.34 -5.07 2.26
CA ALA A 114 3.56 -6.26 2.58
C ALA A 114 4.34 -7.54 2.26
N VAL A 115 4.72 -7.72 1.01
CA VAL A 115 5.36 -8.96 0.56
C VAL A 115 6.72 -9.18 1.22
N LEU A 116 7.57 -8.14 1.29
CA LEU A 116 8.92 -8.27 1.87
C LEU A 116 8.88 -8.59 3.37
N SER A 117 7.99 -7.92 4.13
CA SER A 117 7.87 -8.24 5.55
C SER A 117 7.25 -9.62 5.79
N ASN A 118 6.38 -10.10 4.91
CA ASN A 118 5.82 -11.44 5.02
C ASN A 118 6.85 -12.55 4.73
N PHE A 119 7.94 -12.29 4.00
CA PHE A 119 9.07 -13.24 3.94
C PHE A 119 9.70 -13.47 5.31
N MET A 120 9.65 -12.47 6.20
CA MET A 120 10.17 -12.58 7.56
C MET A 120 9.13 -13.09 8.56
N MET A 121 7.85 -12.73 8.37
CA MET A 121 6.77 -12.99 9.32
C MET A 121 5.85 -14.15 8.93
N GLY A 122 6.08 -14.74 7.77
CA GLY A 122 5.28 -15.81 7.17
C GLY A 122 4.46 -15.33 5.97
N GLN A 123 4.65 -16.02 4.84
CA GLN A 123 3.85 -15.86 3.63
C GLN A 123 2.56 -16.67 3.75
N GLY A 124 1.49 -16.11 3.22
CA GLY A 124 0.20 -16.79 3.19
C GLY A 124 -0.77 -16.16 2.19
N PRO A 125 -1.98 -16.73 2.06
CA PRO A 125 -2.98 -16.24 1.11
C PRO A 125 -3.46 -14.81 1.43
N TRP A 126 -3.23 -14.32 2.63
CA TRP A 126 -3.47 -12.93 3.02
C TRP A 126 -2.50 -11.92 2.37
N THR A 127 -1.34 -12.37 1.89
CA THR A 127 -0.30 -11.45 1.36
C THR A 127 -0.79 -10.63 0.18
N PRO A 128 -1.44 -11.16 -0.86
CA PRO A 128 -2.00 -10.36 -1.95
C PRO A 128 -3.04 -9.34 -1.49
N PHE A 129 -3.87 -9.69 -0.48
CA PHE A 129 -4.83 -8.76 0.12
C PHE A 129 -4.13 -7.61 0.84
N GLN A 130 -3.08 -7.89 1.61
CA GLN A 130 -2.26 -6.87 2.26
C GLN A 130 -1.56 -5.95 1.24
N MET A 131 -1.02 -6.51 0.15
CA MET A 131 -0.40 -5.75 -0.93
C MET A 131 -1.40 -4.78 -1.56
N LEU A 132 -2.61 -5.26 -1.86
CA LEU A 132 -3.69 -4.45 -2.41
C LEU A 132 -4.13 -3.36 -1.42
N ALA A 133 -4.38 -3.72 -0.16
CA ALA A 133 -4.86 -2.79 0.86
C ALA A 133 -3.87 -1.65 1.11
N TRP A 134 -2.61 -1.94 1.44
CA TRP A 134 -1.60 -0.90 1.63
C TRP A 134 -1.26 -0.17 0.33
N GLY A 135 -1.28 -0.87 -0.81
CA GLY A 135 -1.11 -0.25 -2.12
C GLY A 135 -2.18 0.81 -2.40
N LEU A 136 -3.46 0.47 -2.23
CA LEU A 136 -4.57 1.41 -2.41
C LEU A 136 -4.51 2.58 -1.43
N ILE A 137 -4.20 2.34 -0.15
CA ILE A 137 -3.99 3.41 0.83
C ILE A 137 -2.91 4.38 0.33
N GLY A 138 -1.79 3.88 -0.16
CA GLY A 138 -0.73 4.71 -0.75
C GLY A 138 -1.21 5.44 -2.01
N LEU A 139 -1.89 4.75 -2.92
CA LEU A 139 -2.40 5.35 -4.15
C LEU A 139 -3.32 6.56 -3.86
N PHE A 140 -4.31 6.36 -3.00
CA PHE A 140 -5.25 7.43 -2.62
C PHE A 140 -4.55 8.57 -1.87
N ALA A 141 -3.60 8.26 -0.96
CA ALA A 141 -2.82 9.30 -0.29
C ALA A 141 -2.05 10.18 -1.28
N GLY A 142 -1.52 9.60 -2.36
CA GLY A 142 -0.86 10.34 -3.42
C GLY A 142 -1.82 11.14 -4.30
N ILE A 143 -3.01 10.61 -4.61
CA ILE A 143 -4.06 11.33 -5.34
C ILE A 143 -4.52 12.54 -4.52
N PHE A 144 -4.75 12.37 -3.23
CA PHE A 144 -5.17 13.41 -2.29
C PHE A 144 -4.00 14.15 -1.64
N ALA A 145 -2.78 14.08 -2.18
CA ALA A 145 -1.60 14.70 -1.57
C ALA A 145 -1.77 16.21 -1.29
N LYS A 146 -2.38 16.96 -2.23
CA LYS A 146 -2.58 18.40 -2.07
C LYS A 146 -3.41 18.76 -0.83
N PRO A 147 -4.64 18.24 -0.63
CA PRO A 147 -5.41 18.52 0.57
C PRO A 147 -4.77 17.94 1.84
N LEU A 148 -4.13 16.76 1.79
CA LEU A 148 -3.43 16.18 2.94
C LEU A 148 -2.22 17.03 3.40
N HIS A 149 -1.53 17.68 2.46
CA HIS A 149 -0.47 18.66 2.81
C HIS A 149 -1.04 19.91 3.44
N ARG A 150 -2.13 20.44 2.88
CA ARG A 150 -2.74 21.71 3.31
C ARG A 150 -3.39 21.62 4.69
N PHE A 151 -4.07 20.50 4.97
CA PHE A 151 -4.85 20.31 6.19
C PHE A 151 -4.32 19.13 7.02
N PRO A 152 -3.51 19.39 8.07
CA PRO A 152 -2.96 18.34 8.94
C PRO A 152 -4.02 17.44 9.57
N LEU A 153 -5.14 18.01 9.96
CA LEU A 153 -6.24 17.24 10.55
C LEU A 153 -6.78 16.20 9.55
N LEU A 154 -6.91 16.57 8.28
CA LEU A 154 -7.33 15.63 7.23
C LEU A 154 -6.36 14.48 7.05
N LEU A 155 -5.05 14.72 7.18
CA LEU A 155 -4.04 13.67 7.15
C LEU A 155 -4.21 12.68 8.31
N TYR A 156 -4.47 13.16 9.51
CA TYR A 156 -4.68 12.31 10.68
C TYR A 156 -5.97 11.50 10.57
N VAL A 157 -7.06 12.13 10.11
CA VAL A 157 -8.33 11.44 9.81
C VAL A 157 -8.12 10.38 8.73
N TYR A 158 -7.39 10.72 7.66
CA TYR A 158 -7.04 9.77 6.61
C TYR A 158 -6.26 8.56 7.17
N GLY A 159 -5.32 8.78 8.08
CA GLY A 159 -4.58 7.71 8.75
C GLY A 159 -5.47 6.78 9.56
N ILE A 160 -6.40 7.34 10.34
CA ILE A 160 -7.39 6.57 11.12
C ILE A 160 -8.28 5.73 10.19
N VAL A 161 -8.87 6.38 9.17
CA VAL A 161 -9.73 5.71 8.18
C VAL A 161 -8.98 4.64 7.41
N SER A 162 -7.69 4.87 7.10
CA SER A 162 -6.83 3.87 6.45
C SER A 162 -6.64 2.62 7.31
N GLY A 163 -6.59 2.75 8.63
CA GLY A 163 -6.54 1.60 9.54
C GLY A 163 -7.80 0.74 9.46
N ALA A 164 -8.97 1.37 9.47
CA ALA A 164 -10.25 0.69 9.30
C ALA A 164 -10.37 0.07 7.89
N ALA A 165 -10.01 0.82 6.84
CA ALA A 165 -10.05 0.32 5.47
C ALA A 165 -9.13 -0.90 5.25
N PHE A 166 -7.93 -0.88 5.84
CA PHE A 166 -7.03 -2.03 5.83
C PHE A 166 -7.69 -3.26 6.47
N SER A 167 -8.26 -3.11 7.66
CA SER A 167 -8.94 -4.20 8.38
C SER A 167 -10.10 -4.75 7.56
N LEU A 168 -11.01 -3.90 7.08
CA LEU A 168 -12.16 -4.30 6.28
C LEU A 168 -11.78 -5.08 5.02
N ILE A 169 -10.70 -4.68 4.33
CA ILE A 169 -10.20 -5.43 3.16
C ILE A 169 -9.66 -6.81 3.58
N LEU A 170 -8.95 -6.89 4.69
CA LEU A 170 -8.43 -8.16 5.21
C LEU A 170 -9.54 -9.06 5.74
N ASP A 171 -10.63 -8.49 6.24
CA ASP A 171 -11.78 -9.25 6.73
C ASP A 171 -12.53 -9.95 5.59
N ILE A 172 -12.45 -9.45 4.35
CA ILE A 172 -12.92 -10.19 3.16
C ILE A 172 -12.14 -11.51 3.04
N TRP A 173 -10.81 -11.45 3.11
CA TRP A 173 -9.98 -12.66 3.09
C TRP A 173 -10.32 -13.59 4.27
N THR A 174 -10.42 -13.05 5.49
CA THR A 174 -10.76 -13.83 6.68
C THR A 174 -12.09 -14.55 6.52
N THR A 175 -13.11 -13.88 5.98
CA THR A 175 -14.42 -14.45 5.70
C THR A 175 -14.31 -15.61 4.71
N LEU A 176 -13.70 -15.37 3.56
CA LEU A 176 -13.53 -16.39 2.52
C LEU A 176 -12.73 -17.59 3.02
N TRP A 177 -11.67 -17.35 3.81
CA TRP A 177 -10.83 -18.41 4.34
C TRP A 177 -11.54 -19.26 5.40
N THR A 178 -12.27 -18.62 6.32
CA THR A 178 -12.89 -19.30 7.47
C THR A 178 -14.18 -20.02 7.07
N TYR A 179 -15.03 -19.36 6.28
CA TYR A 179 -16.35 -19.86 5.94
C TYR A 179 -16.43 -20.52 4.56
N LYS A 180 -15.35 -20.47 3.77
CA LYS A 180 -15.23 -21.01 2.41
C LYS A 180 -16.21 -20.41 1.40
N ASP A 181 -17.03 -19.46 1.82
CA ASP A 181 -17.97 -18.70 1.01
C ASP A 181 -18.12 -17.28 1.57
N PHE A 182 -18.60 -16.36 0.76
CA PHE A 182 -18.86 -14.99 1.17
C PHE A 182 -20.35 -14.79 1.44
N THR A 183 -20.68 -14.59 2.71
CA THR A 183 -22.02 -14.12 3.13
C THR A 183 -21.85 -12.85 3.96
N TRP A 184 -22.86 -11.97 3.92
CA TRP A 184 -22.82 -10.74 4.69
C TRP A 184 -22.78 -10.97 6.19
N ASP A 185 -23.43 -12.03 6.68
CA ASP A 185 -23.41 -12.41 8.11
C ASP A 185 -22.03 -12.87 8.55
N ALA A 186 -21.35 -13.70 7.73
CA ALA A 186 -19.99 -14.14 7.98
C ALA A 186 -19.00 -12.97 7.94
N TYR A 187 -19.16 -12.05 6.99
CA TYR A 187 -18.34 -10.84 6.92
C TYR A 187 -18.57 -9.94 8.13
N ALA A 188 -19.82 -9.70 8.54
CA ALA A 188 -20.11 -8.91 9.73
C ALA A 188 -19.53 -9.54 11.01
N ALA A 189 -19.56 -10.89 11.11
CA ALA A 189 -18.93 -11.61 12.22
C ALA A 189 -17.38 -11.41 12.20
N ALA A 190 -16.74 -11.54 11.04
CA ALA A 190 -15.29 -11.31 10.90
C ALA A 190 -14.91 -9.88 11.28
N VAL A 191 -15.62 -8.86 10.77
CA VAL A 191 -15.42 -7.46 11.10
C VAL A 191 -15.59 -7.19 12.60
N SER A 192 -16.65 -7.78 13.20
CA SER A 192 -16.90 -7.63 14.64
C SER A 192 -15.78 -8.22 15.48
N ALA A 193 -15.28 -9.40 15.11
CA ALA A 193 -14.15 -10.05 15.78
C ALA A 193 -12.84 -9.27 15.61
N ALA A 194 -12.67 -8.57 14.47
CA ALA A 194 -11.48 -7.79 14.16
C ALA A 194 -11.48 -6.38 14.80
N LEU A 195 -12.58 -5.92 15.40
CA LEU A 195 -12.69 -4.55 15.95
C LEU A 195 -11.52 -4.13 16.85
N PRO A 196 -11.01 -4.94 17.79
CA PRO A 196 -9.87 -4.56 18.63
C PRO A 196 -8.62 -4.27 17.78
N MET A 197 -8.35 -5.09 16.75
CA MET A 197 -7.21 -4.91 15.86
C MET A 197 -7.42 -3.70 14.93
N THR A 198 -8.63 -3.47 14.47
CA THR A 198 -9.01 -2.29 13.67
C THR A 198 -8.73 -1.00 14.45
N CYS A 199 -9.13 -0.94 15.72
CA CYS A 199 -8.83 0.18 16.61
C CYS A 199 -7.31 0.34 16.80
N LEU A 200 -6.59 -0.76 16.98
CA LEU A 200 -5.13 -0.74 17.11
C LEU A 200 -4.45 -0.18 15.85
N TYR A 201 -4.90 -0.58 14.65
CA TYR A 201 -4.39 -0.02 13.39
C TYR A 201 -4.68 1.47 13.27
N ALA A 202 -5.88 1.92 13.61
CA ALA A 202 -6.26 3.33 13.59
C ALA A 202 -5.39 4.18 14.53
N VAL A 203 -5.21 3.72 15.77
CA VAL A 203 -4.37 4.39 16.77
C VAL A 203 -2.89 4.37 16.34
N SER A 204 -2.39 3.24 15.85
CA SER A 204 -1.03 3.12 15.35
C SER A 204 -0.73 4.11 14.23
N ASN A 205 -1.66 4.21 13.26
CA ASN A 205 -1.51 5.11 12.12
C ASN A 205 -1.49 6.58 12.59
N LEU A 206 -2.40 6.97 13.49
CA LEU A 206 -2.42 8.30 14.07
C LEU A 206 -1.12 8.62 14.80
N LEU A 207 -0.66 7.72 15.67
CA LEU A 207 0.56 7.88 16.46
C LEU A 207 1.76 8.10 15.54
N PHE A 208 1.96 7.23 14.56
CA PHE A 208 3.11 7.34 13.67
C PHE A 208 3.02 8.51 12.68
N LEU A 209 1.83 8.94 12.27
CA LEU A 209 1.69 10.18 11.50
C LEU A 209 2.04 11.41 12.35
N LEU A 210 1.65 11.44 13.62
CA LEU A 210 2.03 12.53 14.53
C LEU A 210 3.56 12.61 14.71
N ILE A 211 4.21 11.46 14.92
CA ILE A 211 5.66 11.39 15.16
C ILE A 211 6.46 11.61 13.87
N LEU A 212 6.10 10.91 12.78
CA LEU A 212 6.93 10.80 11.57
C LEU A 212 6.64 11.88 10.54
N ARG A 213 5.47 12.54 10.60
CA ARG A 213 5.10 13.56 9.61
C ARG A 213 6.20 14.61 9.45
N LYS A 214 6.62 15.27 10.52
CA LYS A 214 7.61 16.35 10.45
C LYS A 214 8.98 15.85 9.99
N PRO A 215 9.64 14.86 10.65
CA PRO A 215 10.99 14.45 10.29
C PRO A 215 11.08 13.84 8.87
N ILE A 216 10.09 13.04 8.46
CA ILE A 216 10.08 12.44 7.12
C ILE A 216 9.80 13.51 6.06
N SER A 217 8.81 14.39 6.30
CA SER A 217 8.46 15.46 5.39
C SER A 217 9.63 16.42 5.13
N ASP A 218 10.31 16.85 6.19
CA ASP A 218 11.44 17.77 6.07
C ASP A 218 12.58 17.15 5.25
N LYS A 219 12.87 15.86 5.47
CA LYS A 219 13.88 15.13 4.69
C LYS A 219 13.47 14.97 3.23
N LEU A 220 12.25 14.50 2.97
CA LEU A 220 11.76 14.28 1.61
C LEU A 220 11.65 15.60 0.82
N MET A 221 11.15 16.68 1.44
CA MET A 221 11.11 18.01 0.82
C MET A 221 12.50 18.53 0.50
N ARG A 222 13.47 18.38 1.41
CA ARG A 222 14.87 18.78 1.19
C ARG A 222 15.48 18.05 0.00
N ILE A 223 15.27 16.71 -0.07
CA ILE A 223 15.74 15.88 -1.18
C ILE A 223 15.05 16.30 -2.48
N ARG A 224 13.74 16.50 -2.46
CA ARG A 224 12.96 16.95 -3.62
C ARG A 224 13.45 18.29 -4.15
N LYS A 225 13.68 19.28 -3.26
CA LYS A 225 14.19 20.60 -3.62
C LYS A 225 15.63 20.53 -4.17
N LYS A 226 16.50 19.73 -3.54
CA LYS A 226 17.92 19.61 -3.94
C LYS A 226 18.09 18.92 -5.31
N TYR A 227 17.19 18.00 -5.66
CA TYR A 227 17.37 17.12 -6.81
C TYR A 227 16.29 17.26 -7.90
N GLY A 228 15.34 18.21 -7.74
CA GLY A 228 14.31 18.48 -8.76
C GLY A 228 13.30 17.36 -8.97
N LEU A 229 12.98 16.57 -7.91
CA LEU A 229 12.03 15.44 -7.96
C LEU A 229 10.58 15.93 -7.88
#